data_b15eaa34443cf5550a85923daf954a7f
#
_entry.id   b15eaa34443cf5550a85923daf954a7f
#
_cell.length_a   1.000
_cell.length_b   1.000
_cell.length_c   1.000
_cell.angle_alpha   90.00
_cell.angle_beta   90.00
_cell.angle_gamma   90.00
#
_symmetry.space_group_name_H-M   'P 1'
#
loop_
_entity.id
_entity.type
_entity.pdbx_description
1 polymer ?
#
loop_
_entity_poly.entity_id
_entity_poly.type
_entity_poly.pdbx_seq_one_letter_code
_entity_poly.pdbx_strand_id
1 'polypeptide(L)'
;MPKVYELLKTQIMQQINASKVSSALFKKMFPVALHQRKIYGINSGKKIFAKIHKALGGELRFLCSAGSPMSKDTFDFFYGTGFNMVNNYGATETSIPTIGTYGKHVYADTCGKPYPDIKVKIDRSGELLIKSPYMMIGYYGDKKSTDEAFNPDGWFKSGDLAKFDKHKNIVILGRCKENIVLSTGKKAAPDDIEQVYRGIESVDELVVCGVPAKEGSYDEVHAFVVCAEDKREQTEEKLKEISSSA
;
A
#
# COMPACT_ATOMS: atom_id res chain seq x y z
N MET A 1 -0.56 4.74 8.59
CA MET A 1 -1.67 5.53 8.04
C MET A 1 -2.80 4.67 7.42
N PRO A 2 -2.60 3.57 6.67
CA PRO A 2 -3.70 2.78 6.11
C PRO A 2 -4.73 2.29 7.12
N LYS A 3 -4.31 1.80 8.28
CA LYS A 3 -5.23 1.34 9.36
C LYS A 3 -6.29 2.40 9.76
N VAL A 4 -5.93 3.70 9.76
CA VAL A 4 -6.91 4.77 10.06
C VAL A 4 -8.00 4.85 9.00
N TYR A 5 -7.63 4.71 7.72
CA TYR A 5 -8.61 4.71 6.63
C TYR A 5 -9.48 3.46 6.63
N GLU A 6 -8.94 2.32 7.00
CA GLU A 6 -9.71 1.06 7.16
C GLU A 6 -10.76 1.20 8.26
N LEU A 7 -10.37 1.75 9.42
CA LEU A 7 -11.30 2.03 10.52
C LEU A 7 -12.39 3.02 10.11
N LEU A 8 -12.01 4.14 9.48
CA LEU A 8 -12.99 5.12 8.98
C LEU A 8 -13.95 4.51 7.97
N LYS A 9 -13.45 3.72 7.01
CA LYS A 9 -14.30 2.98 6.07
C LYS A 9 -15.27 2.07 6.78
N THR A 10 -14.79 1.28 7.76
CA THR A 10 -15.62 0.36 8.53
C THR A 10 -16.74 1.10 9.25
N GLN A 11 -16.43 2.21 9.92
CA GLN A 11 -17.43 3.04 10.62
C GLN A 11 -18.47 3.64 9.64
N ILE A 12 -18.01 4.16 8.50
CA ILE A 12 -18.90 4.71 7.48
C ILE A 12 -19.81 3.59 6.92
N MET A 13 -19.24 2.43 6.62
CA MET A 13 -20.01 1.30 6.10
C MET A 13 -21.03 0.76 7.12
N GLN A 14 -20.70 0.75 8.41
CA GLN A 14 -21.67 0.41 9.47
C GLN A 14 -22.86 1.37 9.47
N GLN A 15 -22.62 2.69 9.36
CA GLN A 15 -23.70 3.67 9.27
C GLN A 15 -24.54 3.52 7.99
N ILE A 16 -23.92 3.24 6.85
CA ILE A 16 -24.63 2.97 5.59
C ILE A 16 -25.51 1.73 5.73
N ASN A 17 -25.00 0.67 6.34
CA ASN A 17 -25.67 -0.62 6.49
C ASN A 17 -26.75 -0.61 7.59
N ALA A 18 -26.76 0.37 8.48
CA ALA A 18 -27.82 0.55 9.48
C ALA A 18 -29.21 0.77 8.84
N SER A 19 -29.27 1.22 7.57
CA SER A 19 -30.51 1.35 6.81
C SER A 19 -30.47 0.48 5.54
N LYS A 20 -31.47 -0.39 5.37
CA LYS A 20 -31.62 -1.23 4.16
C LYS A 20 -31.66 -0.38 2.87
N VAL A 21 -32.32 0.79 2.90
CA VAL A 21 -32.41 1.70 1.77
C VAL A 21 -31.05 2.32 1.44
N SER A 22 -30.32 2.80 2.46
CA SER A 22 -28.98 3.37 2.27
C SER A 22 -28.00 2.34 1.74
N SER A 23 -28.03 1.11 2.28
CA SER A 23 -27.19 0.00 1.82
C SER A 23 -27.47 -0.38 0.37
N ALA A 24 -28.74 -0.53 -0.01
CA ALA A 24 -29.14 -0.83 -1.39
C ALA A 24 -28.72 0.27 -2.38
N LEU A 25 -28.92 1.54 -2.00
CA LEU A 25 -28.52 2.68 -2.81
C LEU A 25 -27.00 2.75 -2.98
N PHE A 26 -26.23 2.54 -1.90
CA PHE A 26 -24.78 2.51 -1.95
C PHE A 26 -24.29 1.40 -2.88
N LYS A 27 -24.78 0.17 -2.72
CA LYS A 27 -24.41 -0.97 -3.57
C LYS A 27 -24.67 -0.73 -5.06
N LYS A 28 -25.73 0.02 -5.39
CA LYS A 28 -26.08 0.36 -6.78
C LYS A 28 -25.25 1.51 -7.33
N MET A 29 -25.02 2.56 -6.55
CA MET A 29 -24.42 3.81 -7.04
C MET A 29 -22.89 3.81 -6.95
N PHE A 30 -22.31 3.11 -5.98
CA PHE A 30 -20.85 3.11 -5.77
C PHE A 30 -20.07 2.55 -6.95
N PRO A 31 -20.41 1.38 -7.54
CA PRO A 31 -19.70 0.86 -8.71
C PRO A 31 -19.75 1.82 -9.90
N VAL A 32 -20.88 2.49 -10.09
CA VAL A 32 -21.05 3.48 -11.19
C VAL A 32 -20.14 4.69 -10.96
N ALA A 33 -20.15 5.25 -9.75
CA ALA A 33 -19.31 6.40 -9.42
C ALA A 33 -17.81 6.08 -9.53
N LEU A 34 -17.40 4.90 -9.02
CA LEU A 34 -16.02 4.42 -9.12
C LEU A 34 -15.60 4.22 -10.58
N HIS A 35 -16.43 3.59 -11.41
CA HIS A 35 -16.17 3.40 -12.83
C HIS A 35 -16.04 4.73 -13.58
N GLN A 36 -16.98 5.65 -13.39
CA GLN A 36 -16.92 6.98 -14.01
C GLN A 36 -15.62 7.70 -13.64
N ARG A 37 -15.20 7.59 -12.40
CA ARG A 37 -13.99 8.25 -11.94
C ARG A 37 -12.73 7.60 -12.53
N LYS A 38 -12.65 6.26 -12.55
CA LYS A 38 -11.49 5.53 -13.09
C LYS A 38 -11.32 5.71 -14.59
N ILE A 39 -12.41 5.66 -15.35
CA ILE A 39 -12.35 5.66 -16.81
C ILE A 39 -12.40 7.08 -17.37
N TYR A 40 -13.34 7.90 -16.90
CA TYR A 40 -13.61 9.23 -17.49
C TYR A 40 -13.04 10.39 -16.66
N GLY A 41 -12.55 10.11 -15.43
CA GLY A 41 -12.10 11.15 -14.50
C GLY A 41 -13.23 11.97 -13.89
N ILE A 42 -14.50 11.53 -14.07
CA ILE A 42 -15.69 12.25 -13.59
C ILE A 42 -15.92 11.91 -12.11
N ASN A 43 -15.79 12.91 -11.23
CA ASN A 43 -16.00 12.75 -9.80
C ASN A 43 -17.49 12.92 -9.41
N SER A 44 -18.35 12.02 -9.88
CA SER A 44 -19.77 12.00 -9.48
C SER A 44 -19.96 11.58 -8.02
N GLY A 45 -19.03 10.81 -7.46
CA GLY A 45 -19.07 10.34 -6.08
C GLY A 45 -19.17 11.46 -5.06
N LYS A 46 -18.53 12.61 -5.29
CA LYS A 46 -18.63 13.77 -4.39
C LYS A 46 -20.06 14.26 -4.20
N LYS A 47 -20.88 14.26 -5.28
CA LYS A 47 -22.28 14.66 -5.22
C LYS A 47 -23.17 13.55 -4.70
N ILE A 48 -22.99 12.32 -5.19
CA ILE A 48 -23.79 11.15 -4.81
C ILE A 48 -23.66 10.85 -3.32
N PHE A 49 -22.44 10.92 -2.79
CA PHE A 49 -22.11 10.59 -1.40
C PHE A 49 -21.84 11.83 -0.55
N ALA A 50 -22.50 12.95 -0.83
CA ALA A 50 -22.35 14.23 -0.13
C ALA A 50 -22.51 14.11 1.40
N LYS A 51 -23.36 13.19 1.88
CA LYS A 51 -23.54 12.92 3.32
C LYS A 51 -22.25 12.42 3.97
N ILE A 52 -21.45 11.59 3.28
CA ILE A 52 -20.15 11.11 3.79
C ILE A 52 -19.18 12.30 3.88
N HIS A 53 -19.14 13.15 2.84
CA HIS A 53 -18.30 14.34 2.87
C HIS A 53 -18.68 15.27 4.03
N LYS A 54 -19.98 15.51 4.25
CA LYS A 54 -20.47 16.34 5.37
C LYS A 54 -20.10 15.75 6.73
N ALA A 55 -20.20 14.44 6.90
CA ALA A 55 -19.81 13.75 8.16
C ALA A 55 -18.32 13.90 8.47
N LEU A 56 -17.48 14.07 7.45
CA LEU A 56 -16.05 14.33 7.57
C LEU A 56 -15.70 15.83 7.48
N GLY A 57 -16.65 16.71 7.81
CA GLY A 57 -16.44 18.16 7.87
C GLY A 57 -16.74 18.93 6.58
N GLY A 58 -16.94 18.27 5.44
CA GLY A 58 -17.33 18.88 4.16
C GLY A 58 -16.20 19.51 3.34
N GLU A 59 -15.10 19.90 3.97
CA GLU A 59 -14.02 20.72 3.38
C GLU A 59 -12.74 19.94 3.05
N LEU A 60 -12.73 18.62 3.25
CA LEU A 60 -11.55 17.79 2.93
C LEU A 60 -11.24 17.84 1.43
N ARG A 61 -10.03 18.28 1.09
CA ARG A 61 -9.54 18.37 -0.30
C ARG A 61 -8.76 17.15 -0.73
N PHE A 62 -7.93 16.61 0.16
CA PHE A 62 -7.07 15.47 -0.07
C PHE A 62 -7.09 14.51 1.10
N LEU A 63 -6.98 13.23 0.80
CA LEU A 63 -6.68 12.16 1.74
C LEU A 63 -5.34 11.55 1.32
N CYS A 64 -4.32 11.70 2.17
CA CYS A 64 -2.98 11.21 1.87
C CYS A 64 -2.68 9.96 2.67
N SER A 65 -2.20 8.92 2.02
CA SER A 65 -1.64 7.73 2.65
C SER A 65 -0.15 7.65 2.35
N ALA A 66 0.63 7.27 3.34
CA ALA A 66 2.06 7.05 3.21
C ALA A 66 2.56 6.07 4.29
N GLY A 67 3.76 5.52 4.09
CA GLY A 67 4.48 4.69 5.05
C GLY A 67 4.18 3.20 4.97
N SER A 68 3.07 2.79 4.37
CA SER A 68 2.77 1.39 4.06
C SER A 68 1.72 1.29 2.95
N PRO A 69 1.64 0.16 2.23
CA PRO A 69 0.63 -0.06 1.20
C PRO A 69 -0.80 0.06 1.75
N MET A 70 -1.70 0.66 0.97
CA MET A 70 -3.13 0.71 1.28
C MET A 70 -3.85 -0.40 0.52
N SER A 71 -4.81 -1.07 1.17
CA SER A 71 -5.63 -2.07 0.48
C SER A 71 -6.41 -1.42 -0.67
N LYS A 72 -6.52 -2.14 -1.77
CA LYS A 72 -7.26 -1.68 -2.96
C LYS A 72 -8.71 -1.34 -2.62
N ASP A 73 -9.33 -2.13 -1.77
CA ASP A 73 -10.72 -1.95 -1.35
C ASP A 73 -10.91 -0.66 -0.55
N THR A 74 -9.99 -0.34 0.36
CA THR A 74 -10.03 0.93 1.11
C THR A 74 -9.74 2.14 0.21
N PHE A 75 -8.76 2.02 -0.68
CA PHE A 75 -8.48 3.06 -1.66
C PHE A 75 -9.67 3.32 -2.56
N ASP A 76 -10.22 2.27 -3.17
CA ASP A 76 -11.36 2.34 -4.09
C ASP A 76 -12.60 2.92 -3.40
N PHE A 77 -12.83 2.61 -2.12
CA PHE A 77 -13.92 3.17 -1.33
C PHE A 77 -13.83 4.69 -1.26
N PHE A 78 -12.72 5.25 -0.79
CA PHE A 78 -12.58 6.71 -0.68
C PHE A 78 -12.51 7.37 -2.06
N TYR A 79 -11.83 6.76 -3.00
CA TYR A 79 -11.75 7.27 -4.36
C TYR A 79 -13.13 7.28 -5.03
N GLY A 80 -13.89 6.20 -4.97
CA GLY A 80 -15.24 6.08 -5.54
C GLY A 80 -16.28 6.97 -4.85
N THR A 81 -16.16 7.18 -3.53
CA THR A 81 -17.03 8.11 -2.79
C THR A 81 -16.68 9.59 -3.04
N GLY A 82 -15.63 9.88 -3.79
CA GLY A 82 -15.35 11.22 -4.29
C GLY A 82 -14.18 11.96 -3.65
N PHE A 83 -13.47 11.34 -2.72
CA PHE A 83 -12.27 11.95 -2.12
C PHE A 83 -11.05 11.86 -3.04
N ASN A 84 -10.23 12.90 -3.06
CA ASN A 84 -8.96 12.86 -3.76
C ASN A 84 -7.94 12.07 -2.92
N MET A 85 -7.80 10.80 -3.23
CA MET A 85 -6.80 9.93 -2.60
C MET A 85 -5.44 10.16 -3.24
N VAL A 86 -4.41 10.20 -2.41
CA VAL A 86 -3.00 10.25 -2.82
C VAL A 86 -2.24 9.21 -2.04
N ASN A 87 -1.67 8.23 -2.72
CA ASN A 87 -0.67 7.35 -2.15
C ASN A 87 0.69 8.02 -2.34
N ASN A 88 1.32 8.37 -1.24
CA ASN A 88 2.66 8.93 -1.25
C ASN A 88 3.68 7.86 -0.87
N TYR A 89 4.82 7.91 -1.54
CA TYR A 89 5.99 7.15 -1.18
C TYR A 89 7.13 8.12 -0.81
N GLY A 90 7.89 7.74 0.19
CA GLY A 90 9.07 8.46 0.64
C GLY A 90 9.67 7.79 1.88
N ALA A 91 10.86 8.20 2.23
CA ALA A 91 11.60 7.75 3.40
C ALA A 91 12.05 8.96 4.22
N THR A 92 12.45 8.75 5.47
CA THR A 92 13.02 9.80 6.32
C THR A 92 14.24 10.44 5.66
N GLU A 93 15.05 9.62 5.01
CA GLU A 93 16.25 10.01 4.27
C GLU A 93 15.96 10.94 3.09
N THR A 94 14.74 10.89 2.56
CA THR A 94 14.31 11.78 1.48
C THR A 94 13.62 13.05 1.98
N SER A 95 13.45 13.20 3.29
CA SER A 95 12.87 14.32 4.05
C SER A 95 11.41 14.63 3.77
N ILE A 96 10.89 14.33 2.61
CA ILE A 96 9.51 14.58 2.16
C ILE A 96 8.99 13.39 1.37
N PRO A 97 7.67 13.28 1.21
CA PRO A 97 7.12 12.37 0.21
C PRO A 97 7.71 12.71 -1.16
N THR A 98 8.34 11.72 -1.79
CA THR A 98 9.07 11.94 -3.05
C THR A 98 8.23 11.62 -4.27
N ILE A 99 7.21 10.77 -4.08
CA ILE A 99 6.37 10.24 -5.14
C ILE A 99 4.92 10.34 -4.71
N GLY A 100 4.09 10.88 -5.58
CA GLY A 100 2.65 10.96 -5.37
C GLY A 100 1.92 11.47 -6.60
N THR A 101 0.65 11.15 -6.74
CA THR A 101 -0.18 11.67 -7.82
C THR A 101 -1.64 11.69 -7.38
N TYR A 102 -2.38 12.70 -7.80
CA TYR A 102 -3.83 12.79 -7.67
C TYR A 102 -4.49 13.04 -9.02
N GLY A 103 -5.80 12.82 -9.11
CA GLY A 103 -6.57 13.06 -10.35
C GLY A 103 -6.73 11.82 -11.21
N LYS A 104 -6.32 11.87 -12.47
CA LYS A 104 -6.40 10.73 -13.40
C LYS A 104 -5.26 9.75 -13.19
N HIS A 105 -5.53 8.48 -13.45
CA HIS A 105 -4.53 7.39 -13.37
C HIS A 105 -3.91 7.19 -11.98
N VAL A 106 -4.71 7.43 -10.94
CA VAL A 106 -4.37 7.10 -9.56
C VAL A 106 -4.97 5.73 -9.22
N TYR A 107 -4.13 4.80 -8.80
CA TYR A 107 -4.51 3.43 -8.51
C TYR A 107 -3.97 3.03 -7.14
N ALA A 108 -4.63 2.08 -6.50
CA ALA A 108 -4.28 1.62 -5.16
C ALA A 108 -2.86 1.03 -5.06
N ASP A 109 -2.43 0.37 -6.12
CA ASP A 109 -1.15 -0.32 -6.26
C ASP A 109 -0.01 0.55 -6.76
N THR A 110 -0.25 1.86 -6.96
CA THR A 110 0.77 2.80 -7.41
C THR A 110 1.00 3.92 -6.40
N CYS A 111 2.23 4.37 -6.31
CA CYS A 111 2.59 5.58 -5.56
C CYS A 111 2.51 6.85 -6.41
N GLY A 112 2.32 6.71 -7.72
CA GLY A 112 2.27 7.86 -8.64
C GLY A 112 3.63 8.23 -9.23
N LYS A 113 3.83 9.53 -9.48
CA LYS A 113 5.03 10.08 -10.14
C LYS A 113 5.88 10.87 -9.15
N PRO A 114 7.18 11.02 -9.43
CA PRO A 114 8.03 11.92 -8.65
C PRO A 114 7.47 13.34 -8.65
N TYR A 115 7.57 14.01 -7.51
CA TYR A 115 7.26 15.44 -7.41
C TYR A 115 8.31 16.27 -8.17
N PRO A 116 8.02 17.55 -8.47
CA PRO A 116 8.97 18.45 -9.12
C PRO A 116 10.35 18.43 -8.42
N ASP A 117 11.41 18.53 -9.21
CA ASP A 117 12.81 18.52 -8.78
C ASP A 117 13.33 17.19 -8.21
N ILE A 118 12.49 16.17 -8.12
CA ILE A 118 12.87 14.81 -7.69
C ILE A 118 13.08 13.93 -8.91
N LYS A 119 14.26 13.32 -8.99
CA LYS A 119 14.61 12.36 -10.03
C LYS A 119 14.59 10.95 -9.44
N VAL A 120 14.05 10.02 -10.21
CA VAL A 120 14.01 8.61 -9.86
C VAL A 120 14.49 7.77 -11.04
N LYS A 121 15.11 6.66 -10.74
CA LYS A 121 15.41 5.60 -11.71
C LYS A 121 15.36 4.24 -11.02
N ILE A 122 15.16 3.21 -11.80
CA ILE A 122 15.24 1.83 -11.34
C ILE A 122 16.53 1.25 -11.90
N ASP A 123 17.36 0.70 -11.04
CA ASP A 123 18.63 0.12 -11.45
C ASP A 123 18.47 -1.29 -12.04
N ARG A 124 19.59 -1.95 -12.37
CA ARG A 124 19.59 -3.29 -12.97
C ARG A 124 19.10 -4.38 -12.01
N SER A 125 19.17 -4.15 -10.71
CA SER A 125 18.67 -5.09 -9.67
C SER A 125 17.16 -4.93 -9.42
N GLY A 126 16.54 -3.86 -9.97
CA GLY A 126 15.17 -3.47 -9.71
C GLY A 126 15.02 -2.50 -8.55
N GLU A 127 16.12 -2.04 -7.94
CA GLU A 127 16.09 -1.11 -6.83
C GLU A 127 15.73 0.31 -7.29
N LEU A 128 14.81 0.96 -6.55
CA LEU A 128 14.46 2.36 -6.76
C LEU A 128 15.56 3.27 -6.23
N LEU A 129 16.14 4.05 -7.12
CA LEU A 129 17.14 5.07 -6.80
C LEU A 129 16.51 6.46 -6.89
N ILE A 130 16.80 7.31 -5.90
CA ILE A 130 16.22 8.65 -5.75
C ILE A 130 17.32 9.71 -5.70
N LYS A 131 17.10 10.83 -6.37
CA LYS A 131 17.96 12.00 -6.29
C LYS A 131 17.09 13.25 -6.17
N SER A 132 17.30 14.01 -5.11
CA SER A 132 16.46 15.15 -4.73
C SER A 132 17.34 16.22 -4.05
N PRO A 133 17.02 17.51 -4.15
CA PRO A 133 17.68 18.56 -3.35
C PRO A 133 17.29 18.48 -1.86
N TYR A 134 16.32 17.67 -1.49
CA TYR A 134 15.77 17.54 -0.14
C TYR A 134 16.28 16.31 0.60
N MET A 135 17.35 15.65 0.10
CA MET A 135 17.91 14.46 0.74
C MET A 135 18.56 14.80 2.08
N MET A 136 18.58 13.81 2.98
CA MET A 136 19.42 13.89 4.19
C MET A 136 20.88 14.19 3.80
N ILE A 137 21.59 14.88 4.68
CA ILE A 137 23.04 15.07 4.55
C ILE A 137 23.82 13.83 5.03
N GLY A 138 23.20 12.97 5.82
CA GLY A 138 23.77 11.73 6.33
C GLY A 138 23.14 11.29 7.64
N TYR A 139 23.53 10.10 8.08
CA TYR A 139 23.19 9.59 9.40
C TYR A 139 24.11 10.19 10.45
N TYR A 140 23.52 10.61 11.59
CA TYR A 140 24.26 11.25 12.66
C TYR A 140 25.30 10.29 13.28
N GLY A 141 26.57 10.70 13.24
CA GLY A 141 27.68 9.93 13.79
C GLY A 141 28.02 8.63 13.04
N ASP A 142 27.36 8.33 11.91
CA ASP A 142 27.58 7.11 11.16
C ASP A 142 27.90 7.38 9.68
N LYS A 143 29.19 7.66 9.47
CA LYS A 143 29.69 7.91 8.11
C LYS A 143 29.60 6.67 7.23
N LYS A 144 29.79 5.46 7.79
CA LYS A 144 29.77 4.22 7.04
C LYS A 144 28.39 3.97 6.42
N SER A 145 27.34 4.00 7.24
CA SER A 145 25.95 3.86 6.73
C SER A 145 25.56 4.99 5.77
N THR A 146 26.08 6.20 5.99
CA THR A 146 25.87 7.31 5.05
C THR A 146 26.49 7.03 3.69
N ASP A 147 27.75 6.61 3.64
CA ASP A 147 28.43 6.27 2.38
C ASP A 147 27.75 5.07 1.69
N GLU A 148 27.27 4.08 2.45
CA GLU A 148 26.54 2.94 1.91
C GLU A 148 25.14 3.30 1.36
N ALA A 149 24.50 4.34 1.89
CA ALA A 149 23.17 4.78 1.48
C ALA A 149 23.15 5.44 0.09
N PHE A 150 24.29 5.94 -0.38
CA PHE A 150 24.39 6.59 -1.69
C PHE A 150 25.29 5.79 -2.62
N ASN A 151 25.00 5.84 -3.92
CA ASN A 151 25.93 5.35 -4.92
C ASN A 151 26.95 6.45 -5.29
N PRO A 152 28.04 6.12 -6.03
CA PRO A 152 29.07 7.10 -6.42
C PRO A 152 28.55 8.31 -7.19
N ASP A 153 27.43 8.17 -7.90
CA ASP A 153 26.78 9.25 -8.66
C ASP A 153 25.85 10.12 -7.80
N GLY A 154 25.79 9.87 -6.47
CA GLY A 154 24.97 10.60 -5.52
C GLY A 154 23.48 10.28 -5.59
N TRP A 155 23.11 9.07 -6.02
CA TRP A 155 21.76 8.56 -5.91
C TRP A 155 21.58 7.81 -4.60
N PHE A 156 20.52 8.15 -3.88
CA PHE A 156 20.11 7.42 -2.70
C PHE A 156 19.53 6.05 -3.08
N LYS A 157 20.00 5.01 -2.41
CA LYS A 157 19.51 3.64 -2.52
C LYS A 157 18.35 3.47 -1.55
N SER A 158 17.15 3.36 -2.07
CA SER A 158 15.95 3.30 -1.22
C SER A 158 15.81 1.97 -0.45
N GLY A 159 16.47 0.94 -0.93
CA GLY A 159 16.27 -0.43 -0.45
C GLY A 159 14.95 -1.05 -0.88
N ASP A 160 14.18 -0.38 -1.75
CA ASP A 160 12.90 -0.85 -2.25
C ASP A 160 12.98 -1.25 -3.71
N LEU A 161 12.39 -2.39 -4.06
CA LEU A 161 12.20 -2.82 -5.43
C LEU A 161 11.00 -2.09 -6.03
N ALA A 162 11.12 -1.66 -7.28
CA ALA A 162 10.06 -0.95 -7.96
C ALA A 162 9.99 -1.27 -9.45
N LYS A 163 8.86 -0.90 -10.06
CA LYS A 163 8.68 -0.87 -11.51
C LYS A 163 7.87 0.35 -11.93
N PHE A 164 7.94 0.70 -13.20
CA PHE A 164 7.01 1.65 -13.81
C PHE A 164 5.80 0.92 -14.39
N ASP A 165 4.61 1.45 -14.15
CA ASP A 165 3.41 1.02 -14.85
C ASP A 165 3.35 1.63 -16.28
N LYS A 166 2.31 1.30 -17.05
CA LYS A 166 2.07 1.84 -18.39
C LYS A 166 1.85 3.36 -18.44
N HIS A 167 1.52 3.97 -17.31
CA HIS A 167 1.31 5.42 -17.18
C HIS A 167 2.52 6.13 -16.56
N LYS A 168 3.64 5.41 -16.41
CA LYS A 168 4.88 5.87 -15.76
C LYS A 168 4.70 6.22 -14.28
N ASN A 169 3.69 5.62 -13.62
CA ASN A 169 3.63 5.64 -12.17
C ASN A 169 4.60 4.60 -11.60
N ILE A 170 5.08 4.87 -10.40
CA ILE A 170 5.94 3.95 -9.66
C ILE A 170 5.07 3.00 -8.85
N VAL A 171 5.38 1.72 -8.97
CA VAL A 171 4.81 0.63 -8.19
C VAL A 171 5.94 0.07 -7.34
N ILE A 172 5.77 0.07 -6.03
CA ILE A 172 6.70 -0.58 -5.10
C ILE A 172 6.35 -2.07 -5.05
N LEU A 173 7.37 -2.92 -5.12
CA LEU A 173 7.24 -4.38 -5.17
C LEU A 173 7.69 -5.06 -3.88
N GLY A 174 8.26 -4.30 -2.93
CA GLY A 174 8.77 -4.81 -1.66
C GLY A 174 10.18 -4.32 -1.37
N ARG A 175 10.78 -4.84 -0.30
CA ARG A 175 12.15 -4.51 0.13
C ARG A 175 13.18 -5.38 -0.56
N CYS A 176 14.31 -4.78 -0.94
CA CYS A 176 15.43 -5.54 -1.54
C CYS A 176 15.95 -6.67 -0.64
N LYS A 177 16.00 -6.43 0.68
CA LYS A 177 16.53 -7.36 1.68
C LYS A 177 15.49 -8.31 2.29
N GLU A 178 14.21 -8.04 2.11
CA GLU A 178 13.12 -8.81 2.75
C GLU A 178 12.48 -9.83 1.80
N ASN A 179 12.88 -9.85 0.52
CA ASN A 179 12.36 -10.82 -0.42
C ASN A 179 12.72 -12.24 -0.03
N ILE A 180 11.72 -13.09 0.05
CA ILE A 180 11.83 -14.51 0.30
C ILE A 180 12.28 -15.18 -1.01
N VAL A 181 13.40 -15.89 -0.96
CA VAL A 181 13.90 -16.64 -2.13
C VAL A 181 13.32 -18.05 -2.07
N LEU A 182 12.32 -18.32 -2.88
CA LEU A 182 11.65 -19.62 -2.92
C LEU A 182 12.56 -20.72 -3.53
N SER A 183 12.25 -21.98 -3.25
CA SER A 183 12.96 -23.15 -3.81
C SER A 183 13.00 -23.18 -5.34
N THR A 184 12.04 -22.51 -5.98
CA THR A 184 11.98 -22.34 -7.44
C THR A 184 12.95 -21.26 -7.97
N GLY A 185 13.68 -20.57 -7.09
CA GLY A 185 14.50 -19.40 -7.41
C GLY A 185 13.70 -18.10 -7.64
N LYS A 186 12.38 -18.16 -7.56
CA LYS A 186 11.55 -16.95 -7.60
C LYS A 186 11.63 -16.18 -6.28
N LYS A 187 11.46 -14.88 -6.36
CA LYS A 187 11.39 -14.01 -5.18
C LYS A 187 9.93 -13.65 -4.90
N ALA A 188 9.52 -13.74 -3.65
CA ALA A 188 8.21 -13.31 -3.16
C ALA A 188 8.38 -12.19 -2.14
N ALA A 189 7.59 -11.14 -2.24
CA ALA A 189 7.55 -10.10 -1.23
C ALA A 189 6.64 -10.54 -0.07
N PRO A 190 7.08 -10.44 1.20
CA PRO A 190 6.25 -10.72 2.36
C PRO A 190 4.90 -10.01 2.33
N ASP A 191 4.90 -8.71 1.96
CA ASP A 191 3.70 -7.88 1.87
C ASP A 191 2.63 -8.45 0.91
N ASP A 192 3.04 -9.04 -0.21
CA ASP A 192 2.11 -9.65 -1.18
C ASP A 192 1.44 -10.88 -0.57
N ILE A 193 2.19 -11.67 0.19
CA ILE A 193 1.66 -12.84 0.89
C ILE A 193 0.74 -12.39 2.03
N GLU A 194 1.15 -11.41 2.83
CA GLU A 194 0.32 -10.85 3.91
C GLU A 194 -1.00 -10.30 3.41
N GLN A 195 -1.03 -9.70 2.20
CA GLN A 195 -2.27 -9.18 1.62
C GLN A 195 -3.32 -10.27 1.38
N VAL A 196 -2.90 -11.50 1.06
CA VAL A 196 -3.82 -12.64 0.83
C VAL A 196 -4.56 -13.01 2.12
N TYR A 197 -3.90 -12.85 3.26
CA TYR A 197 -4.45 -13.18 4.58
C TYR A 197 -5.14 -12.01 5.27
N ARG A 198 -5.10 -10.81 4.69
CA ARG A 198 -5.81 -9.64 5.23
C ARG A 198 -7.33 -9.86 5.19
N GLY A 199 -7.99 -9.52 6.30
CA GLY A 199 -9.45 -9.61 6.43
C GLY A 199 -9.93 -10.88 7.12
N ILE A 200 -9.05 -11.71 7.65
CA ILE A 200 -9.42 -12.79 8.57
C ILE A 200 -9.75 -12.15 9.91
N GLU A 201 -11.04 -12.14 10.30
CA GLU A 201 -11.52 -11.47 11.53
C GLU A 201 -10.87 -11.98 12.82
N SER A 202 -10.36 -13.21 12.79
CA SER A 202 -9.72 -13.84 13.96
C SER A 202 -8.21 -13.53 14.06
N VAL A 203 -7.62 -12.79 13.11
CA VAL A 203 -6.19 -12.44 13.10
C VAL A 203 -6.05 -10.99 13.54
N ASP A 204 -5.36 -10.78 14.66
CA ASP A 204 -5.03 -9.45 15.17
C ASP A 204 -3.80 -8.87 14.47
N GLU A 205 -2.73 -9.67 14.35
CA GLU A 205 -1.51 -9.32 13.65
C GLU A 205 -0.97 -10.54 12.86
N LEU A 206 -0.38 -10.26 11.69
CA LEU A 206 0.26 -11.26 10.86
C LEU A 206 1.53 -10.66 10.26
N VAL A 207 2.63 -11.41 10.36
CA VAL A 207 3.93 -11.07 9.77
C VAL A 207 4.43 -12.28 9.01
N VAL A 208 4.82 -12.08 7.75
CA VAL A 208 5.42 -13.10 6.90
C VAL A 208 6.91 -12.82 6.75
N CYS A 209 7.73 -13.83 6.86
CA CYS A 209 9.18 -13.74 6.59
C CYS A 209 9.72 -15.01 5.93
N GLY A 210 10.87 -14.88 5.29
CA GLY A 210 11.68 -16.01 4.84
C GLY A 210 12.56 -16.51 5.98
N VAL A 211 12.57 -17.80 6.19
CA VAL A 211 13.50 -18.46 7.09
C VAL A 211 14.41 -19.35 6.24
N PRO A 212 15.75 -19.23 6.33
CA PRO A 212 16.66 -20.07 5.56
C PRO A 212 16.34 -21.54 5.75
N ALA A 213 16.15 -22.28 4.67
CA ALA A 213 15.92 -23.70 4.72
C ALA A 213 17.14 -24.42 5.31
N LYS A 214 16.92 -25.52 6.02
CA LYS A 214 18.01 -26.33 6.59
C LYS A 214 18.93 -26.90 5.50
N GLU A 215 18.38 -27.18 4.34
CA GLU A 215 19.10 -27.69 3.19
C GLU A 215 18.73 -26.87 1.95
N GLY A 216 19.74 -26.36 1.22
CA GLY A 216 19.54 -25.58 0.00
C GLY A 216 19.82 -24.08 0.18
N SER A 217 19.72 -23.33 -0.92
CA SER A 217 19.96 -21.88 -0.99
C SER A 217 18.63 -21.13 -1.19
N TYR A 218 17.58 -21.53 -0.46
CA TYR A 218 16.26 -20.91 -0.53
C TYR A 218 15.69 -20.68 0.86
N ASP A 219 14.62 -19.89 0.94
CA ASP A 219 13.90 -19.61 2.17
C ASP A 219 12.59 -20.40 2.21
N GLU A 220 12.24 -20.88 3.40
CA GLU A 220 10.90 -21.35 3.72
C GLU A 220 10.04 -20.15 4.13
N VAL A 221 8.81 -20.11 3.65
CA VAL A 221 7.86 -19.06 4.00
C VAL A 221 7.26 -19.34 5.36
N HIS A 222 7.51 -18.46 6.33
CA HIS A 222 6.96 -18.56 7.67
C HIS A 222 6.00 -17.40 7.92
N ALA A 223 4.84 -17.69 8.52
CA ALA A 223 3.88 -16.69 8.97
C ALA A 223 3.78 -16.74 10.50
N PHE A 224 3.98 -15.60 11.15
CA PHE A 224 3.74 -15.41 12.57
C PHE A 224 2.40 -14.71 12.74
N VAL A 225 1.50 -15.33 13.48
CA VAL A 225 0.11 -14.88 13.62
C VAL A 225 -0.22 -14.66 15.09
N VAL A 226 -0.78 -13.49 15.38
CA VAL A 226 -1.37 -13.18 16.69
C VAL A 226 -2.88 -13.26 16.55
N CYS A 227 -3.51 -14.07 17.40
CA CYS A 227 -4.95 -14.19 17.50
C CYS A 227 -5.36 -14.45 18.96
N ALA A 228 -6.62 -14.24 19.27
CA ALA A 228 -7.16 -14.60 20.57
C ALA A 228 -7.11 -16.14 20.78
N GLU A 229 -6.81 -16.58 22.00
CA GLU A 229 -6.56 -18.00 22.31
C GLU A 229 -7.77 -18.89 22.01
N ASP A 230 -8.98 -18.39 22.26
CA ASP A 230 -10.24 -19.07 21.95
C ASP A 230 -10.55 -19.21 20.45
N LYS A 231 -9.82 -18.48 19.59
CA LYS A 231 -9.99 -18.49 18.14
C LYS A 231 -8.86 -19.20 17.39
N ARG A 232 -7.90 -19.75 18.11
CA ARG A 232 -6.67 -20.30 17.53
C ARG A 232 -6.93 -21.40 16.49
N GLU A 233 -7.72 -22.40 16.84
CA GLU A 233 -8.04 -23.53 15.93
C GLU A 233 -8.75 -23.04 14.66
N GLN A 234 -9.76 -22.17 14.82
CA GLN A 234 -10.49 -21.59 13.69
C GLN A 234 -9.58 -20.76 12.78
N THR A 235 -8.61 -20.06 13.37
CA THR A 235 -7.63 -19.26 12.61
C THR A 235 -6.70 -20.15 11.83
N GLU A 236 -6.17 -21.22 12.43
CA GLU A 236 -5.30 -22.19 11.76
C GLU A 236 -6.00 -22.87 10.56
N GLU A 237 -7.27 -23.25 10.72
CA GLU A 237 -8.06 -23.84 9.62
C GLU A 237 -8.20 -22.86 8.45
N LYS A 238 -8.57 -21.61 8.72
CA LYS A 238 -8.71 -20.58 7.67
C LYS A 238 -7.39 -20.26 6.97
N LEU A 239 -6.29 -20.21 7.71
CA LEU A 239 -4.97 -19.99 7.12
C LEU A 239 -4.56 -21.13 6.19
N LYS A 240 -4.84 -22.40 6.57
CA LYS A 240 -4.58 -23.57 5.74
C LYS A 240 -5.46 -23.59 4.48
N GLU A 241 -6.74 -23.23 4.60
CA GLU A 241 -7.67 -23.14 3.48
C GLU A 241 -7.19 -22.12 2.43
N ILE A 242 -6.80 -20.93 2.86
CA ILE A 242 -6.27 -19.88 1.97
C ILE A 242 -4.95 -20.33 1.35
N SER A 243 -4.04 -20.88 2.15
CA SER A 243 -2.73 -21.37 1.70
C SER A 243 -2.84 -22.47 0.64
N SER A 244 -3.89 -23.32 0.69
CA SER A 244 -4.12 -24.39 -0.30
C SER A 244 -4.76 -23.90 -1.59
N SER A 245 -5.33 -22.69 -1.60
CA SER A 245 -6.05 -22.10 -2.74
C SER A 245 -5.25 -21.02 -3.47
N ALA A 246 -4.08 -20.63 -2.94
CA ALA A 246 -3.20 -19.60 -3.48
C ALA A 246 -2.03 -20.20 -4.28
#